data_97f0182ddd923f344f8c2bcc1cdb0d3a
#
_entry.id   97f0182ddd923f344f8c2bcc1cdb0d3a
#
_cell.length_a   1.000
_cell.length_b   1.000
_cell.length_c   1.000
_cell.angle_alpha   90.00
_cell.angle_beta   90.00
_cell.angle_gamma   90.00
#
_symmetry.space_group_name_H-M   'P 1'
#
loop_
_entity.id
_entity.type
_entity.pdbx_description
1 polymer ?
#
loop_
_entity_poly.entity_id
_entity_poly.type
_entity_poly.pdbx_seq_one_letter_code
_entity_poly.pdbx_strand_id
1 'polypeptide(L)'
;MSVLAVNVICTSYSGNTWLNLMLGAHSRAFCVGEYKNIRKTGRVNCMLHGADCPVWSRFDASAQEHPYLQLSRLTGKNILVISNSLDYLPADPGPGIEQRFIHLIRDGRAVAASFRRKHRGMNIWQAARRWRHDHRKNLRRLSRHPAEAVLPVRYEELKSDPEREVRRICGFLGIPFEPSMLEYWTRDMHYLGGNQGTLLALARKQGGDLPESSRREQGREQRDWKLEFYAGSDPQKFTDDRWKSDLTSIQLGIFNLAAGGLNRRLGYQ
;
A
#
# COMPACT_ATOMS: atom_id res chain seq x y z
N MET A 1 -25.18 -5.59 -8.11
CA MET A 1 -23.79 -5.98 -8.42
C MET A 1 -23.07 -6.26 -7.13
N SER A 2 -22.33 -7.36 -7.03
CA SER A 2 -21.46 -7.64 -5.88
C SER A 2 -20.14 -6.88 -6.05
N VAL A 3 -19.64 -6.26 -4.97
CA VAL A 3 -18.36 -5.55 -4.92
C VAL A 3 -17.34 -6.44 -4.24
N LEU A 4 -16.19 -6.65 -4.89
CA LEU A 4 -15.03 -7.32 -4.29
C LEU A 4 -14.11 -6.27 -3.67
N ALA A 5 -14.03 -6.25 -2.34
CA ALA A 5 -13.11 -5.40 -1.58
C ALA A 5 -11.79 -6.14 -1.32
N VAL A 6 -10.76 -5.77 -2.05
CA VAL A 6 -9.40 -6.32 -1.93
C VAL A 6 -8.61 -5.47 -0.92
N ASN A 7 -8.42 -6.01 0.27
CA ASN A 7 -7.78 -5.31 1.39
C ASN A 7 -6.30 -5.68 1.48
N VAL A 8 -5.40 -4.78 1.10
CA VAL A 8 -3.95 -5.00 1.24
C VAL A 8 -3.50 -4.57 2.63
N ILE A 9 -3.17 -5.55 3.47
CA ILE A 9 -2.78 -5.36 4.86
C ILE A 9 -1.27 -5.54 5.01
N CYS A 10 -0.61 -4.53 5.53
CA CYS A 10 0.85 -4.55 5.70
C CYS A 10 1.30 -3.66 6.86
N THR A 11 2.58 -3.73 7.20
CA THR A 11 3.24 -2.66 7.98
C THR A 11 3.62 -1.51 7.06
N SER A 12 3.81 -0.32 7.62
CA SER A 12 4.34 0.82 6.84
C SER A 12 5.64 0.42 6.11
N TYR A 13 5.89 1.00 4.96
CA TYR A 13 7.11 0.78 4.15
C TYR A 13 7.28 -0.62 3.56
N SER A 14 6.21 -1.38 3.40
CA SER A 14 6.22 -2.73 2.83
C SER A 14 5.96 -2.80 1.31
N GLY A 15 5.88 -1.67 0.60
CA GLY A 15 5.62 -1.65 -0.85
C GLY A 15 4.13 -1.62 -1.22
N ASN A 16 3.27 -1.33 -0.24
CA ASN A 16 1.82 -1.34 -0.40
C ASN A 16 1.30 -0.46 -1.56
N THR A 17 1.80 0.77 -1.69
CA THR A 17 1.36 1.68 -2.77
C THR A 17 1.62 1.07 -4.15
N TRP A 18 2.78 0.44 -4.35
CA TRP A 18 3.13 -0.21 -5.61
C TRP A 18 2.21 -1.38 -5.93
N LEU A 19 1.99 -2.30 -4.98
CA LEU A 19 1.05 -3.42 -5.19
C LEU A 19 -0.38 -2.92 -5.46
N ASN A 20 -0.84 -1.90 -4.73
CA ASN A 20 -2.18 -1.34 -4.95
C ASN A 20 -2.33 -0.73 -6.36
N LEU A 21 -1.30 -0.06 -6.88
CA LEU A 21 -1.33 0.49 -8.24
C LEU A 21 -1.43 -0.63 -9.28
N MET A 22 -0.64 -1.70 -9.14
CA MET A 22 -0.73 -2.86 -10.04
C MET A 22 -2.12 -3.49 -10.03
N LEU A 23 -2.67 -3.77 -8.85
CA LEU A 23 -4.01 -4.36 -8.74
C LEU A 23 -5.11 -3.41 -9.20
N GLY A 24 -4.95 -2.12 -8.93
CA GLY A 24 -5.89 -1.08 -9.36
C GLY A 24 -5.91 -0.82 -10.86
N ALA A 25 -4.89 -1.27 -11.61
CA ALA A 25 -4.83 -1.15 -13.06
C ALA A 25 -5.66 -2.20 -13.83
N HIS A 26 -6.20 -3.20 -13.14
CA HIS A 26 -7.15 -4.14 -13.74
C HIS A 26 -8.39 -3.40 -14.25
N SER A 27 -8.93 -3.78 -15.42
CA SER A 27 -10.03 -3.08 -16.08
C SER A 27 -11.30 -2.92 -15.23
N ARG A 28 -11.55 -3.86 -14.32
CA ARG A 28 -12.69 -3.86 -13.39
C ARG A 28 -12.36 -3.28 -12.02
N ALA A 29 -11.10 -2.84 -11.78
CA ALA A 29 -10.67 -2.38 -10.47
C ALA A 29 -10.63 -0.84 -10.36
N PHE A 30 -10.78 -0.36 -9.12
CA PHE A 30 -10.53 1.01 -8.71
C PHE A 30 -9.58 1.02 -7.51
N CYS A 31 -8.50 1.79 -7.64
CA CYS A 31 -7.49 1.92 -6.60
C CYS A 31 -7.89 3.01 -5.60
N VAL A 32 -8.42 2.60 -4.44
CA VAL A 32 -8.85 3.51 -3.37
C VAL A 32 -7.67 4.13 -2.62
N GLY A 33 -6.63 3.33 -2.37
CA GLY A 33 -5.51 3.74 -1.54
C GLY A 33 -5.84 3.73 -0.04
N GLU A 34 -5.38 4.75 0.69
CA GLU A 34 -5.53 4.83 2.16
C GLU A 34 -6.86 5.48 2.58
N TYR A 35 -7.96 4.74 2.49
CA TYR A 35 -9.30 5.19 2.88
C TYR A 35 -9.37 5.77 4.31
N LYS A 36 -8.51 5.30 5.22
CA LYS A 36 -8.41 5.83 6.60
C LYS A 36 -8.25 7.35 6.66
N ASN A 37 -7.69 7.97 5.61
CA ASN A 37 -7.45 9.41 5.59
C ASN A 37 -8.77 10.18 5.54
N ILE A 38 -9.78 9.69 4.85
CA ILE A 38 -11.13 10.30 4.85
C ILE A 38 -11.71 10.32 6.27
N ARG A 39 -11.67 9.18 6.97
CA ARG A 39 -12.22 9.07 8.33
C ARG A 39 -11.48 9.93 9.36
N LYS A 40 -10.20 10.21 9.15
CA LYS A 40 -9.40 11.02 10.07
C LYS A 40 -9.56 12.52 9.87
N THR A 41 -9.69 12.97 8.64
CA THR A 41 -9.63 14.40 8.29
C THR A 41 -10.94 14.95 7.76
N GLY A 42 -11.91 14.08 7.43
CA GLY A 42 -13.13 14.46 6.71
C GLY A 42 -12.85 14.95 5.28
N ARG A 43 -11.58 15.03 4.87
CA ARG A 43 -11.17 15.56 3.57
C ARG A 43 -10.86 14.43 2.62
N VAL A 44 -11.36 14.57 1.41
CA VAL A 44 -11.07 13.70 0.28
C VAL A 44 -10.12 14.45 -0.65
N ASN A 45 -8.86 14.06 -0.65
CA ASN A 45 -7.86 14.67 -1.53
C ASN A 45 -7.14 13.58 -2.34
N CYS A 46 -7.36 13.58 -3.65
CA CYS A 46 -6.66 12.68 -4.55
C CYS A 46 -5.18 13.08 -4.65
N MET A 47 -4.29 12.13 -4.45
CA MET A 47 -2.85 12.40 -4.50
C MET A 47 -2.34 12.72 -5.91
N LEU A 48 -3.08 12.30 -6.95
CA LEU A 48 -2.69 12.48 -8.36
C LEU A 48 -3.42 13.65 -9.03
N HIS A 49 -4.65 13.96 -8.62
CA HIS A 49 -5.48 15.02 -9.24
C HIS A 49 -5.82 16.19 -8.29
N GLY A 50 -5.48 16.07 -7.00
CA GLY A 50 -5.86 17.11 -6.02
C GLY A 50 -7.36 17.17 -5.79
N ALA A 51 -7.87 18.41 -5.62
CA ALA A 51 -9.27 18.69 -5.33
C ALA A 51 -10.19 18.46 -6.56
N ASP A 52 -9.64 18.61 -7.76
CA ASP A 52 -10.39 18.52 -9.02
C ASP A 52 -10.54 17.08 -9.54
N CYS A 53 -10.25 16.10 -8.70
CA CYS A 53 -10.34 14.69 -9.05
C CYS A 53 -11.78 14.33 -9.51
N PRO A 54 -11.98 13.78 -10.72
CA PRO A 54 -13.31 13.50 -11.25
C PRO A 54 -14.09 12.43 -10.47
N VAL A 55 -13.41 11.63 -9.66
CA VAL A 55 -14.04 10.61 -8.81
C VAL A 55 -14.22 11.15 -7.39
N TRP A 56 -13.12 11.62 -6.76
CA TRP A 56 -13.14 11.98 -5.36
C TRP A 56 -13.89 13.28 -5.06
N SER A 57 -14.02 14.20 -6.03
CA SER A 57 -14.87 15.40 -5.89
C SER A 57 -16.36 15.08 -5.79
N ARG A 58 -16.78 13.90 -6.29
CA ARG A 58 -18.16 13.42 -6.28
C ARG A 58 -18.46 12.45 -5.13
N PHE A 59 -17.44 12.07 -4.37
CA PHE A 59 -17.58 11.16 -3.23
C PHE A 59 -18.10 11.90 -2.01
N ASP A 60 -19.25 11.48 -1.49
CA ASP A 60 -19.84 12.02 -0.27
C ASP A 60 -19.49 11.13 0.94
N ALA A 61 -18.58 11.63 1.78
CA ALA A 61 -18.16 10.93 3.00
C ALA A 61 -19.24 10.90 4.10
N SER A 62 -20.29 11.73 3.96
CA SER A 62 -21.44 11.83 4.90
C SER A 62 -22.63 10.96 4.49
N ALA A 63 -22.60 10.40 3.26
CA ALA A 63 -23.69 9.56 2.77
C ALA A 63 -23.93 8.34 3.67
N GLN A 64 -25.20 7.95 3.81
CA GLN A 64 -25.56 6.72 4.52
C GLN A 64 -25.24 5.45 3.72
N GLU A 65 -25.07 5.59 2.40
CA GLU A 65 -24.65 4.49 1.53
C GLU A 65 -23.26 3.97 1.94
N HIS A 66 -23.07 2.66 1.91
CA HIS A 66 -21.75 2.09 2.22
C HIS A 66 -20.69 2.63 1.24
N PRO A 67 -19.53 3.13 1.73
CA PRO A 67 -18.53 3.80 0.89
C PRO A 67 -18.08 3.00 -0.34
N TYR A 68 -18.02 1.68 -0.21
CA TYR A 68 -17.60 0.82 -1.32
C TYR A 68 -18.69 0.69 -2.40
N LEU A 69 -19.95 0.67 -2.00
CA LEU A 69 -21.06 0.68 -2.97
C LEU A 69 -21.11 2.03 -3.70
N GLN A 70 -20.92 3.13 -2.98
CA GLN A 70 -20.83 4.47 -3.57
C GLN A 70 -19.66 4.56 -4.57
N LEU A 71 -18.47 4.10 -4.21
CA LEU A 71 -17.31 4.10 -5.11
C LEU A 71 -17.55 3.22 -6.35
N SER A 72 -18.12 2.04 -6.16
CA SER A 72 -18.47 1.15 -7.28
C SER A 72 -19.44 1.84 -8.25
N ARG A 73 -20.46 2.50 -7.74
CA ARG A 73 -21.45 3.26 -8.55
C ARG A 73 -20.79 4.45 -9.26
N LEU A 74 -19.95 5.22 -8.58
CA LEU A 74 -19.28 6.40 -9.14
C LEU A 74 -18.29 6.05 -10.25
N THR A 75 -17.61 4.91 -10.13
CA THR A 75 -16.53 4.50 -11.03
C THR A 75 -16.96 3.47 -12.08
N GLY A 76 -18.10 2.81 -11.88
CA GLY A 76 -18.52 1.65 -12.68
C GLY A 76 -17.65 0.41 -12.45
N LYS A 77 -16.80 0.40 -11.39
CA LYS A 77 -15.88 -0.70 -11.07
C LYS A 77 -16.43 -1.53 -9.91
N ASN A 78 -16.26 -2.85 -9.99
CA ASN A 78 -16.74 -3.76 -8.97
C ASN A 78 -15.62 -4.42 -8.15
N ILE A 79 -14.37 -4.04 -8.38
CA ILE A 79 -13.20 -4.45 -7.57
C ILE A 79 -12.60 -3.19 -6.96
N LEU A 80 -12.54 -3.12 -5.64
CA LEU A 80 -11.96 -1.99 -4.92
C LEU A 80 -10.69 -2.43 -4.20
N VAL A 81 -9.56 -1.78 -4.48
CA VAL A 81 -8.27 -2.08 -3.87
C VAL A 81 -7.97 -1.07 -2.77
N ILE A 82 -7.93 -1.52 -1.51
CA ILE A 82 -7.88 -0.67 -0.33
C ILE A 82 -6.62 -0.97 0.49
N SER A 83 -5.96 0.08 0.95
CA SER A 83 -4.74 -0.01 1.77
C SER A 83 -5.04 -0.02 3.26
N ASN A 84 -4.46 -0.97 4.02
CA ASN A 84 -4.39 -0.96 5.49
C ASN A 84 -5.72 -0.65 6.20
N SER A 85 -6.77 -1.29 5.76
CA SER A 85 -8.13 -0.92 6.11
C SER A 85 -8.67 -1.56 7.40
N LEU A 86 -8.00 -2.58 7.96
CA LEU A 86 -8.49 -3.33 9.14
C LEU A 86 -8.84 -2.50 10.37
N ASP A 87 -8.26 -1.31 10.52
CA ASP A 87 -8.60 -0.38 11.61
C ASP A 87 -9.89 0.42 11.34
N TYR A 88 -10.40 0.39 10.10
CA TYR A 88 -11.42 1.32 9.60
C TYR A 88 -12.55 0.63 8.85
N LEU A 89 -12.41 -0.68 8.61
CA LEU A 89 -13.46 -1.49 8.02
C LEU A 89 -14.45 -1.92 9.09
N PRO A 90 -15.74 -1.94 8.77
CA PRO A 90 -16.71 -2.71 9.53
C PRO A 90 -16.26 -4.18 9.58
N ALA A 91 -16.47 -4.85 10.71
CA ALA A 91 -16.22 -6.29 10.80
C ALA A 91 -17.12 -7.07 9.83
N ASP A 92 -18.34 -6.59 9.65
CA ASP A 92 -19.29 -7.01 8.61
C ASP A 92 -19.36 -5.90 7.55
N PRO A 93 -18.97 -6.17 6.30
CA PRO A 93 -19.05 -5.21 5.22
C PRO A 93 -20.49 -4.97 4.74
N GLY A 94 -21.44 -5.78 5.20
CA GLY A 94 -22.84 -5.73 4.76
C GLY A 94 -23.10 -6.45 3.44
N PRO A 95 -24.37 -6.50 3.04
CA PRO A 95 -24.79 -7.25 1.86
C PRO A 95 -24.19 -6.68 0.56
N GLY A 96 -23.84 -7.56 -0.36
CA GLY A 96 -23.30 -7.19 -1.67
C GLY A 96 -21.81 -6.85 -1.68
N ILE A 97 -21.09 -7.02 -0.56
CA ILE A 97 -19.64 -6.80 -0.49
C ILE A 97 -18.93 -8.07 -0.05
N GLU A 98 -18.09 -8.59 -0.93
CA GLU A 98 -17.15 -9.68 -0.63
C GLU A 98 -15.80 -9.11 -0.24
N GLN A 99 -15.15 -9.67 0.78
CA GLN A 99 -13.83 -9.23 1.22
C GLN A 99 -12.77 -10.31 0.95
N ARG A 100 -11.62 -9.87 0.42
CA ARG A 100 -10.39 -10.65 0.34
C ARG A 100 -9.25 -9.84 0.94
N PHE A 101 -8.31 -10.52 1.58
CA PHE A 101 -7.18 -9.89 2.26
C PHE A 101 -5.87 -10.37 1.66
N ILE A 102 -5.03 -9.42 1.27
CA ILE A 102 -3.65 -9.67 0.86
C ILE A 102 -2.77 -9.22 2.02
N HIS A 103 -2.08 -10.15 2.66
CA HIS A 103 -1.11 -9.85 3.70
C HIS A 103 0.26 -9.62 3.07
N LEU A 104 0.57 -8.36 2.75
CA LEU A 104 1.85 -7.99 2.17
C LEU A 104 2.91 -7.90 3.27
N ILE A 105 3.90 -8.78 3.17
CA ILE A 105 4.99 -8.97 4.13
C ILE A 105 6.29 -8.49 3.50
N ARG A 106 7.13 -7.81 4.27
CA ARG A 106 8.48 -7.39 3.89
C ARG A 106 9.46 -7.68 5.01
N ASP A 107 10.74 -7.94 4.67
CA ASP A 107 11.81 -8.10 5.65
C ASP A 107 11.78 -6.96 6.69
N GLY A 108 11.67 -7.34 7.96
CA GLY A 108 11.57 -6.38 9.04
C GLY A 108 12.79 -5.46 9.16
N ARG A 109 13.98 -5.92 8.73
CA ARG A 109 15.21 -5.11 8.68
C ARG A 109 15.07 -3.97 7.70
N ALA A 110 14.53 -4.25 6.50
CA ALA A 110 14.25 -3.24 5.48
C ALA A 110 13.22 -2.21 5.96
N VAL A 111 12.17 -2.68 6.64
CA VAL A 111 11.14 -1.82 7.22
C VAL A 111 11.72 -0.95 8.34
N ALA A 112 12.51 -1.53 9.26
CA ALA A 112 13.14 -0.81 10.36
C ALA A 112 14.13 0.27 9.86
N ALA A 113 14.92 -0.03 8.83
CA ALA A 113 15.79 0.95 8.18
C ALA A 113 14.98 2.10 7.57
N SER A 114 13.85 1.80 6.95
CA SER A 114 12.94 2.81 6.38
C SER A 114 12.30 3.69 7.46
N PHE A 115 11.93 3.12 8.61
CA PHE A 115 11.46 3.90 9.77
C PHE A 115 12.52 4.90 10.24
N ARG A 116 13.77 4.45 10.40
CA ARG A 116 14.88 5.33 10.81
C ARG A 116 15.12 6.48 9.84
N ARG A 117 15.13 6.19 8.54
CA ARG A 117 15.30 7.24 7.51
C ARG A 117 14.18 8.28 7.55
N LYS A 118 12.95 7.87 7.88
CA LYS A 118 11.77 8.74 7.80
C LYS A 118 11.42 9.45 9.11
N HIS A 119 11.91 8.94 10.24
CA HIS A 119 11.61 9.50 11.55
C HIS A 119 12.92 9.89 12.25
N ARG A 120 13.28 11.18 12.18
CA ARG A 120 14.46 11.71 12.87
C ARG A 120 14.40 11.34 14.36
N GLY A 121 15.51 10.83 14.91
CA GLY A 121 15.61 10.40 16.32
C GLY A 121 15.13 8.98 16.61
N MET A 122 14.49 8.28 15.68
CA MET A 122 14.13 6.86 15.90
C MET A 122 15.35 5.97 15.76
N ASN A 123 15.71 5.28 16.85
CA ASN A 123 16.77 4.28 16.82
C ASN A 123 16.29 2.92 16.31
N ILE A 124 17.24 2.00 16.04
CA ILE A 124 16.91 0.69 15.43
C ILE A 124 16.07 -0.20 16.37
N TRP A 125 16.27 -0.12 17.69
CA TRP A 125 15.47 -0.85 18.68
C TRP A 125 14.00 -0.43 18.62
N GLN A 126 13.74 0.88 18.62
CA GLN A 126 12.39 1.43 18.52
C GLN A 126 11.73 1.05 17.19
N ALA A 127 12.47 1.15 16.09
CA ALA A 127 11.97 0.78 14.75
C ALA A 127 11.62 -0.71 14.66
N ALA A 128 12.47 -1.59 15.18
CA ALA A 128 12.25 -3.04 15.22
C ALA A 128 11.03 -3.40 16.08
N ARG A 129 10.91 -2.81 17.28
CA ARG A 129 9.75 -3.02 18.17
C ARG A 129 8.45 -2.52 17.53
N ARG A 130 8.49 -1.37 16.84
CA ARG A 130 7.35 -0.83 16.12
C ARG A 130 6.90 -1.79 15.02
N TRP A 131 7.82 -2.22 14.16
CA TRP A 131 7.52 -3.20 13.12
C TRP A 131 6.92 -4.49 13.71
N ARG A 132 7.55 -5.06 14.76
CA ARG A 132 7.05 -6.27 15.43
C ARG A 132 5.63 -6.08 15.99
N HIS A 133 5.37 -4.92 16.61
CA HIS A 133 4.05 -4.59 17.17
C HIS A 133 2.99 -4.52 16.07
N ASP A 134 3.25 -3.74 15.02
CA ASP A 134 2.31 -3.51 13.93
C ASP A 134 2.04 -4.82 13.17
N HIS A 135 3.08 -5.62 12.95
CA HIS A 135 2.94 -6.92 12.28
C HIS A 135 2.11 -7.91 13.11
N ARG A 136 2.37 -8.03 14.41
CA ARG A 136 1.57 -8.88 15.32
C ARG A 136 0.10 -8.41 15.40
N LYS A 137 -0.13 -7.11 15.36
CA LYS A 137 -1.47 -6.53 15.30
C LYS A 137 -2.18 -6.98 14.03
N ASN A 138 -1.51 -6.91 12.88
CA ASN A 138 -2.06 -7.36 11.60
C ASN A 138 -2.37 -8.85 11.61
N LEU A 139 -1.45 -9.69 12.07
CA LEU A 139 -1.65 -11.15 12.19
C LEU A 139 -2.88 -11.49 13.04
N ARG A 140 -3.02 -10.87 14.21
CA ARG A 140 -4.18 -11.09 15.10
C ARG A 140 -5.51 -10.66 14.47
N ARG A 141 -5.50 -9.67 13.57
CA ARG A 141 -6.68 -9.22 12.85
C ARG A 141 -7.03 -10.14 11.71
N LEU A 142 -6.03 -10.52 10.94
CA LEU A 142 -6.21 -11.44 9.83
C LEU A 142 -6.67 -12.83 10.31
N SER A 143 -6.24 -13.30 11.49
CA SER A 143 -6.69 -14.57 12.05
C SER A 143 -8.18 -14.61 12.46
N ARG A 144 -8.91 -13.49 12.37
CA ARG A 144 -10.36 -13.45 12.57
C ARG A 144 -11.15 -13.73 11.28
N HIS A 145 -10.47 -13.83 10.17
CA HIS A 145 -11.06 -14.13 8.86
C HIS A 145 -10.74 -15.57 8.47
N PRO A 146 -11.57 -16.21 7.64
CA PRO A 146 -11.29 -17.53 7.10
C PRO A 146 -9.94 -17.56 6.38
N ALA A 147 -9.21 -18.67 6.51
CA ALA A 147 -7.87 -18.79 5.93
C ALA A 147 -7.88 -18.62 4.41
N GLU A 148 -8.92 -19.12 3.76
CA GLU A 148 -9.15 -18.99 2.31
C GLU A 148 -9.45 -17.56 1.86
N ALA A 149 -9.76 -16.65 2.78
CA ALA A 149 -9.94 -15.22 2.47
C ALA A 149 -8.64 -14.42 2.60
N VAL A 150 -7.52 -15.05 3.01
CA VAL A 150 -6.25 -14.35 3.29
C VAL A 150 -5.12 -14.94 2.46
N LEU A 151 -4.48 -14.14 1.61
CA LEU A 151 -3.32 -14.52 0.83
C LEU A 151 -2.06 -13.82 1.37
N PRO A 152 -1.04 -14.54 1.87
CA PRO A 152 0.27 -13.95 2.15
C PRO A 152 1.03 -13.68 0.85
N VAL A 153 1.61 -12.49 0.74
CA VAL A 153 2.46 -12.05 -0.38
C VAL A 153 3.74 -11.46 0.19
N ARG A 154 4.89 -11.89 -0.31
CA ARG A 154 6.19 -11.33 0.07
C ARG A 154 6.61 -10.24 -0.90
N TYR A 155 6.99 -9.10 -0.38
CA TYR A 155 7.49 -7.98 -1.20
C TYR A 155 8.67 -8.39 -2.07
N GLU A 156 9.56 -9.22 -1.53
CA GLU A 156 10.76 -9.67 -2.23
C GLU A 156 10.44 -10.61 -3.41
N GLU A 157 9.40 -11.44 -3.28
CA GLU A 157 8.91 -12.28 -4.38
C GLU A 157 8.21 -11.42 -5.45
N LEU A 158 7.35 -10.50 -5.02
CA LEU A 158 6.70 -9.53 -5.91
C LEU A 158 7.74 -8.69 -6.67
N LYS A 159 8.82 -8.28 -6.01
CA LYS A 159 9.92 -7.53 -6.62
C LYS A 159 10.73 -8.37 -7.62
N SER A 160 10.97 -9.64 -7.30
CA SER A 160 11.76 -10.56 -8.14
C SER A 160 11.02 -10.92 -9.41
N ASP A 161 9.73 -11.21 -9.32
CA ASP A 161 8.90 -11.62 -10.45
C ASP A 161 7.47 -11.05 -10.26
N PRO A 162 7.27 -9.78 -10.66
CA PRO A 162 5.98 -9.11 -10.50
C PRO A 162 4.84 -9.82 -11.23
N GLU A 163 5.10 -10.35 -12.44
CA GLU A 163 4.07 -10.99 -13.23
C GLU A 163 3.57 -12.28 -12.55
N ARG A 164 4.48 -13.15 -12.14
CA ARG A 164 4.13 -14.38 -11.43
C ARG A 164 3.28 -14.09 -10.19
N GLU A 165 3.70 -13.12 -9.37
CA GLU A 165 3.01 -12.80 -8.14
C GLU A 165 1.65 -12.14 -8.39
N VAL A 166 1.53 -11.25 -9.37
CA VAL A 166 0.24 -10.65 -9.72
C VAL A 166 -0.71 -11.69 -10.32
N ARG A 167 -0.23 -12.63 -11.14
CA ARG A 167 -1.02 -13.78 -11.63
C ARG A 167 -1.51 -14.65 -10.47
N ARG A 168 -0.66 -14.93 -9.47
CA ARG A 168 -1.03 -15.69 -8.27
C ARG A 168 -2.11 -14.97 -7.46
N ILE A 169 -1.99 -13.65 -7.32
CA ILE A 169 -3.00 -12.82 -6.66
C ILE A 169 -4.31 -12.83 -7.46
N CYS A 170 -4.27 -12.70 -8.78
CA CYS A 170 -5.46 -12.76 -9.62
C CYS A 170 -6.19 -14.11 -9.48
N GLY A 171 -5.45 -15.22 -9.46
CA GLY A 171 -6.03 -16.56 -9.20
C GLY A 171 -6.73 -16.64 -7.83
N PHE A 172 -6.13 -16.09 -6.79
CA PHE A 172 -6.75 -16.00 -5.45
C PHE A 172 -8.02 -15.14 -5.44
N LEU A 173 -8.04 -14.06 -6.23
CA LEU A 173 -9.18 -13.14 -6.32
C LEU A 173 -10.28 -13.66 -7.28
N GLY A 174 -10.03 -14.74 -8.02
CA GLY A 174 -10.95 -15.24 -9.04
C GLY A 174 -11.14 -14.29 -10.24
N ILE A 175 -10.09 -13.55 -10.60
CA ILE A 175 -10.11 -12.59 -11.71
C ILE A 175 -9.04 -12.93 -12.74
N PRO A 176 -9.22 -12.59 -14.03
CA PRO A 176 -8.17 -12.77 -15.04
C PRO A 176 -7.00 -11.81 -14.76
N PHE A 177 -5.79 -12.24 -15.10
CA PHE A 177 -4.64 -11.33 -15.17
C PHE A 177 -4.74 -10.48 -16.44
N GLU A 178 -4.45 -9.20 -16.31
CA GLU A 178 -4.35 -8.25 -17.43
C GLU A 178 -2.92 -7.67 -17.50
N PRO A 179 -2.26 -7.65 -18.69
CA PRO A 179 -0.91 -7.07 -18.82
C PRO A 179 -0.81 -5.62 -18.34
N SER A 180 -1.87 -4.84 -18.47
CA SER A 180 -1.98 -3.47 -17.95
C SER A 180 -1.73 -3.35 -16.44
N MET A 181 -1.88 -4.44 -15.68
CA MET A 181 -1.57 -4.46 -14.24
C MET A 181 -0.07 -4.27 -13.98
N LEU A 182 0.79 -4.71 -14.90
CA LEU A 182 2.24 -4.49 -14.82
C LEU A 182 2.63 -3.13 -15.42
N GLU A 183 1.79 -2.55 -16.27
CA GLU A 183 1.96 -1.25 -16.90
C GLU A 183 0.97 -0.23 -16.31
N TYR A 184 0.81 -0.25 -14.98
CA TYR A 184 -0.20 0.54 -14.26
C TYR A 184 -0.12 2.05 -14.53
N TRP A 185 1.02 2.57 -15.02
CA TRP A 185 1.17 3.96 -15.44
C TRP A 185 0.40 4.30 -16.72
N THR A 186 -0.12 3.32 -17.45
CA THR A 186 -0.99 3.53 -18.62
C THR A 186 -2.45 3.81 -18.22
N ARG A 187 -2.78 3.70 -16.93
CA ARG A 187 -4.12 3.91 -16.39
C ARG A 187 -4.19 5.23 -15.62
N ASP A 188 -5.34 5.89 -15.75
CA ASP A 188 -5.66 7.03 -14.89
C ASP A 188 -6.00 6.52 -13.47
N MET A 189 -5.19 6.91 -12.49
CA MET A 189 -5.27 6.44 -11.11
C MET A 189 -5.76 7.53 -10.17
N HIS A 190 -6.69 7.19 -9.27
CA HIS A 190 -7.27 8.11 -8.29
C HIS A 190 -6.96 7.64 -6.87
N TYR A 191 -5.80 7.98 -6.33
CA TYR A 191 -5.24 7.39 -5.14
C TYR A 191 -5.32 8.30 -3.91
N LEU A 192 -5.79 7.79 -2.77
CA LEU A 192 -5.80 8.49 -1.48
C LEU A 192 -4.56 8.15 -0.65
N GLY A 193 -3.80 9.16 -0.26
CA GLY A 193 -2.63 8.99 0.59
C GLY A 193 -1.48 8.22 -0.08
N GLY A 194 -0.84 7.31 0.65
CA GLY A 194 0.21 6.44 0.11
C GLY A 194 1.62 7.02 0.15
N ASN A 195 2.54 6.34 -0.54
CA ASN A 195 3.92 6.77 -0.67
C ASN A 195 4.07 7.82 -1.77
N GLN A 196 4.36 9.06 -1.37
CA GLN A 196 4.52 10.16 -2.33
C GLN A 196 5.58 9.90 -3.40
N GLY A 197 6.70 9.23 -3.05
CA GLY A 197 7.73 8.92 -4.02
C GLY A 197 7.25 7.95 -5.11
N THR A 198 6.51 6.91 -4.73
CA THR A 198 5.91 5.97 -5.70
C THR A 198 4.88 6.68 -6.60
N LEU A 199 4.05 7.54 -6.02
CA LEU A 199 3.06 8.30 -6.79
C LEU A 199 3.69 9.38 -7.67
N LEU A 200 4.79 9.99 -7.22
CA LEU A 200 5.56 10.93 -8.06
C LEU A 200 6.20 10.21 -9.27
N ALA A 201 6.79 9.03 -9.06
CA ALA A 201 7.34 8.23 -10.15
C ALA A 201 6.24 7.86 -11.17
N LEU A 202 5.05 7.52 -10.69
CA LEU A 202 3.87 7.30 -11.55
C LEU A 202 3.52 8.57 -12.35
N ALA A 203 3.33 9.71 -11.65
CA ALA A 203 2.94 10.96 -12.30
C ALA A 203 3.95 11.38 -13.38
N ARG A 204 5.25 11.27 -13.10
CA ARG A 204 6.31 11.58 -14.07
C ARG A 204 6.33 10.62 -15.27
N LYS A 205 6.09 9.35 -15.04
CA LYS A 205 5.97 8.37 -16.15
C LYS A 205 4.77 8.69 -17.05
N GLN A 206 3.75 9.36 -16.49
CA GLN A 206 2.58 9.86 -17.23
C GLN A 206 2.80 11.26 -17.83
N GLY A 207 4.01 11.83 -17.73
CA GLY A 207 4.35 13.15 -18.26
C GLY A 207 3.93 14.34 -17.39
N GLY A 208 3.56 14.09 -16.12
CA GLY A 208 3.10 15.09 -15.16
C GLY A 208 3.93 15.18 -13.87
N ASP A 209 3.36 15.82 -12.86
CA ASP A 209 3.90 15.93 -11.50
C ASP A 209 2.73 15.83 -10.50
N LEU A 210 3.02 15.68 -9.21
CA LEU A 210 1.98 15.69 -8.18
C LEU A 210 1.44 17.10 -7.97
N PRO A 211 0.11 17.26 -7.79
CA PRO A 211 -0.51 18.54 -7.42
C PRO A 211 0.12 19.12 -6.15
N GLU A 212 0.18 20.44 -6.07
CA GLU A 212 0.73 21.11 -4.89
C GLU A 212 0.00 20.74 -3.60
N SER A 213 -1.34 20.60 -3.66
CA SER A 213 -2.18 20.13 -2.55
C SER A 213 -1.84 18.74 -2.04
N SER A 214 -1.16 17.92 -2.85
CA SER A 214 -0.73 16.56 -2.50
C SER A 214 0.69 16.54 -1.95
N ARG A 215 1.44 17.61 -2.06
CA ARG A 215 2.79 17.74 -1.51
C ARG A 215 2.66 18.04 -0.01
N ARG A 216 2.98 17.05 0.82
CA ARG A 216 2.98 17.26 2.27
C ARG A 216 4.01 18.35 2.62
N GLU A 217 3.66 19.22 3.55
CA GLU A 217 4.61 20.14 4.22
C GLU A 217 5.66 19.32 4.98
N GLN A 218 6.68 18.87 4.28
CA GLN A 218 7.90 18.31 4.86
C GLN A 218 9.01 19.33 4.61
N GLY A 219 9.90 19.51 5.58
CA GLY A 219 11.03 20.45 5.42
C GLY A 219 11.74 20.24 4.07
N ARG A 220 12.15 21.34 3.43
CA ARG A 220 12.70 21.35 2.05
C ARG A 220 13.74 20.25 1.80
N GLU A 221 14.71 20.09 2.69
CA GLU A 221 15.79 19.11 2.57
C GLU A 221 15.33 17.65 2.59
N GLN A 222 14.26 17.31 3.34
CA GLN A 222 13.73 15.94 3.37
C GLN A 222 12.90 15.59 2.14
N ARG A 223 12.47 16.59 1.39
CA ARG A 223 11.71 16.48 0.16
C ARG A 223 12.63 16.10 -1.01
N ASP A 224 13.76 16.79 -1.11
CA ASP A 224 14.62 16.76 -2.30
C ASP A 224 15.31 15.41 -2.48
N TRP A 225 15.93 14.82 -1.46
CA TRP A 225 16.56 13.51 -1.60
C TRP A 225 15.58 12.35 -1.85
N LYS A 226 14.34 12.45 -1.34
CA LYS A 226 13.30 11.45 -1.67
C LYS A 226 12.87 11.56 -3.12
N LEU A 227 12.73 12.79 -3.61
CA LEU A 227 12.36 13.06 -4.99
C LEU A 227 13.46 12.57 -5.94
N GLU A 228 14.72 12.81 -5.63
CA GLU A 228 15.87 12.33 -6.40
C GLU A 228 15.94 10.81 -6.44
N PHE A 229 15.79 10.12 -5.29
CA PHE A 229 15.82 8.66 -5.23
C PHE A 229 14.72 8.03 -6.07
N TYR A 230 13.49 8.57 -6.00
CA TYR A 230 12.37 8.03 -6.77
C TYR A 230 12.31 8.57 -8.20
N ALA A 231 12.93 9.70 -8.49
CA ALA A 231 12.98 10.28 -9.82
C ALA A 231 13.71 9.40 -10.84
N GLY A 232 14.73 8.66 -10.37
CA GLY A 232 15.47 7.67 -11.17
C GLY A 232 14.95 6.23 -11.04
N SER A 233 13.89 5.99 -10.27
CA SER A 233 13.36 4.64 -10.07
C SER A 233 12.47 4.23 -11.22
N ASP A 234 12.75 3.05 -11.80
CA ASP A 234 11.85 2.42 -12.75
C ASP A 234 10.54 2.03 -12.02
N PRO A 235 9.37 2.54 -12.46
CA PRO A 235 8.10 2.16 -11.86
C PRO A 235 7.77 0.67 -12.02
N GLN A 236 8.43 -0.04 -12.93
CA GLN A 236 8.29 -1.50 -13.06
C GLN A 236 8.96 -2.26 -11.92
N LYS A 237 10.04 -1.71 -11.34
CA LYS A 237 10.85 -2.40 -10.33
C LYS A 237 11.27 -1.46 -9.21
N PHE A 238 10.39 -1.21 -8.26
CA PHE A 238 10.78 -0.50 -7.04
C PHE A 238 11.70 -1.38 -6.17
N THR A 239 13.01 -1.30 -6.43
CA THR A 239 14.01 -2.01 -5.62
C THR A 239 14.53 -1.10 -4.51
N ASP A 240 14.28 -1.42 -3.26
CA ASP A 240 14.87 -0.72 -2.11
C ASP A 240 15.61 -1.73 -1.22
N ASP A 241 16.85 -2.01 -1.59
CA ASP A 241 17.78 -2.89 -0.85
C ASP A 241 18.78 -2.10 0.00
N ARG A 242 18.62 -0.76 0.11
CA ARG A 242 19.50 0.13 0.87
C ARG A 242 19.74 -0.31 2.31
N TRP A 243 18.78 -1.02 2.91
CA TRP A 243 18.94 -1.50 4.29
C TRP A 243 20.17 -2.39 4.47
N LYS A 244 20.65 -3.06 3.40
CA LYS A 244 21.85 -3.92 3.44
C LYS A 244 23.12 -3.11 3.69
N SER A 245 23.15 -1.87 3.22
CA SER A 245 24.25 -0.92 3.46
C SER A 245 23.96 0.07 4.60
N ASP A 246 22.68 0.37 4.88
CA ASP A 246 22.29 1.35 5.90
C ASP A 246 22.41 0.83 7.34
N LEU A 247 22.37 -0.50 7.53
CA LEU A 247 22.40 -1.12 8.85
C LEU A 247 23.78 -1.74 9.11
N THR A 248 24.45 -1.26 10.17
CA THR A 248 25.68 -1.87 10.66
C THR A 248 25.41 -3.24 11.29
N SER A 249 26.45 -4.07 11.45
CA SER A 249 26.36 -5.38 12.14
C SER A 249 25.80 -5.26 13.56
N ILE A 250 26.16 -4.20 14.28
CA ILE A 250 25.63 -3.91 15.62
C ILE A 250 24.10 -3.65 15.54
N GLN A 251 23.66 -2.86 14.58
CA GLN A 251 22.25 -2.55 14.39
C GLN A 251 21.44 -3.78 13.96
N LEU A 252 22.00 -4.66 13.14
CA LEU A 252 21.40 -5.95 12.80
C LEU A 252 21.28 -6.84 14.05
N GLY A 253 22.29 -6.87 14.90
CA GLY A 253 22.23 -7.57 16.19
C GLY A 253 21.09 -7.04 17.09
N ILE A 254 20.98 -5.72 17.23
CA ILE A 254 19.90 -5.07 17.99
C ILE A 254 18.51 -5.39 17.39
N PHE A 255 18.38 -5.35 16.05
CA PHE A 255 17.14 -5.74 15.39
C PHE A 255 16.78 -7.20 15.70
N ASN A 256 17.76 -8.10 15.62
CA ASN A 256 17.56 -9.53 15.88
C ASN A 256 17.10 -9.80 17.32
N LEU A 257 17.64 -9.10 18.30
CA LEU A 257 17.17 -9.17 19.68
C LEU A 257 15.72 -8.68 19.83
N ALA A 258 15.37 -7.57 19.18
CA ALA A 258 14.06 -6.95 19.32
C ALA A 258 12.94 -7.65 18.52
N ALA A 259 13.26 -8.16 17.32
CA ALA A 259 12.27 -8.61 16.34
C ALA A 259 12.67 -9.84 15.51
N GLY A 260 13.91 -10.35 15.65
CA GLY A 260 14.46 -11.43 14.82
C GLY A 260 13.64 -12.73 14.87
N GLY A 261 13.07 -13.09 16.03
CA GLY A 261 12.23 -14.27 16.15
C GLY A 261 10.96 -14.21 15.28
N LEU A 262 10.35 -13.02 15.14
CA LEU A 262 9.22 -12.85 14.23
C LEU A 262 9.70 -12.84 12.78
N ASN A 263 10.80 -12.14 12.47
CA ASN A 263 11.35 -12.04 11.13
C ASN A 263 11.66 -13.44 10.55
N ARG A 264 12.30 -14.31 11.35
CA ARG A 264 12.57 -15.71 10.96
C ARG A 264 11.29 -16.53 10.72
N ARG A 265 10.25 -16.38 11.58
CA ARG A 265 8.95 -17.06 11.37
C ARG A 265 8.27 -16.64 10.08
N LEU A 266 8.53 -15.43 9.60
CA LEU A 266 8.08 -14.95 8.30
C LEU A 266 8.98 -15.38 7.14
N GLY A 267 10.04 -16.20 7.42
CA GLY A 267 10.94 -16.77 6.43
C GLY A 267 12.10 -15.87 6.04
N TYR A 268 12.45 -14.85 6.83
CA TYR A 268 13.63 -14.01 6.63
C TYR A 268 14.76 -14.42 7.58
N GLN A 269 15.89 -14.85 7.00
CA GLN A 269 17.10 -15.26 7.73
C GLN A 269 17.98 -14.08 8.10
#